data_eb9e23e182dfad82c463d8893b373154
#
_entry.id   eb9e23e182dfad82c463d8893b373154
#
_cell.length_a   1.000
_cell.length_b   1.000
_cell.length_c   1.000
_cell.angle_alpha   90.00
_cell.angle_beta   90.00
_cell.angle_gamma   90.00
#
_symmetry.space_group_name_H-M   'P 1'
#
loop_
_entity.id
_entity.type
_entity.pdbx_description
1 polymer ?
#
loop_
_entity_poly.entity_id
_entity_poly.type
_entity_poly.pdbx_seq_one_letter_code
_entity_poly.pdbx_strand_id
1 'polypeptide(L)'
;MRSRPIPKARFIAIVLILVSACLVAFLVACPPAPSMPPAPPSRVQSAPTPPVQREVVLQAPLAAVVPPEHPRPEKEGLVALIIDDAGYNLQELQAFLDLPGQFTVAVLPNLPHSREAARMVLAAGKDLILHCPMEATGEENPGPGALYVGLDREEIETRLAAAFESVPGALGMNNHMGSRATADEGLMTTVLGYLKREGKFYIDSRTTPDTVGPRIAESLGVPFAQRNVFIDDDTTAEQVSAAWSRGVQEARDRGSAILVGHVQNKVVVDILKEGEKELPLRQVRLARLADVIAQRERNPVQ
;
A
#
# COMPACT_ATOMS: atom_id res chain seq x y z
N MET A 1 -45.18 3.04 45.23
CA MET A 1 -43.89 2.99 45.94
C MET A 1 -42.87 3.83 45.15
N ARG A 2 -42.46 4.97 45.68
CA ARG A 2 -41.47 5.89 45.08
C ARG A 2 -40.10 5.60 45.61
N SER A 3 -39.17 5.19 44.79
CA SER A 3 -37.76 4.99 45.14
C SER A 3 -37.05 6.33 45.26
N ARG A 4 -36.35 6.56 46.38
CA ARG A 4 -35.57 7.76 46.69
C ARG A 4 -34.18 7.65 46.02
N PRO A 5 -33.61 8.75 45.46
CA PRO A 5 -32.28 8.74 44.88
C PRO A 5 -31.18 8.81 45.97
N ILE A 6 -30.10 8.08 45.75
CA ILE A 6 -28.91 8.03 46.60
C ILE A 6 -28.04 9.30 46.37
N PRO A 7 -27.54 9.98 47.42
CA PRO A 7 -26.79 11.22 47.27
C PRO A 7 -25.36 10.98 46.73
N LYS A 8 -25.00 11.80 45.71
CA LYS A 8 -23.73 11.79 44.97
C LYS A 8 -22.42 12.02 45.80
N ALA A 9 -22.52 12.30 47.07
CA ALA A 9 -21.38 12.62 47.92
C ALA A 9 -20.55 11.41 48.42
N ARG A 10 -21.03 10.17 48.24
CA ARG A 10 -20.29 8.98 48.69
C ARG A 10 -19.44 8.30 47.63
N PHE A 11 -19.51 8.73 46.37
CA PHE A 11 -18.72 8.14 45.27
C PHE A 11 -17.34 8.80 45.09
N ILE A 12 -17.13 10.02 45.59
CA ILE A 12 -15.87 10.76 45.44
C ILE A 12 -14.82 10.35 46.48
N ALA A 13 -15.20 9.80 47.60
CA ALA A 13 -14.26 9.41 48.69
C ALA A 13 -13.52 8.09 48.41
N ILE A 14 -14.04 7.20 47.57
CA ILE A 14 -13.41 5.90 47.26
C ILE A 14 -12.38 5.98 46.14
N VAL A 15 -12.46 6.95 45.25
CA VAL A 15 -11.53 7.12 44.11
C VAL A 15 -10.21 7.77 44.57
N LEU A 16 -10.21 8.58 45.65
CA LEU A 16 -9.00 9.26 46.15
C LEU A 16 -8.07 8.38 47.02
N ILE A 17 -8.50 7.22 47.49
CA ILE A 17 -7.67 6.32 48.30
C ILE A 17 -6.87 5.33 47.47
N LEU A 18 -7.25 5.09 46.20
CA LEU A 18 -6.54 4.15 45.32
C LEU A 18 -5.39 4.78 44.49
N VAL A 19 -5.29 6.11 44.44
CA VAL A 19 -4.23 6.81 43.69
C VAL A 19 -2.95 7.04 44.52
N SER A 20 -3.03 6.99 45.88
CA SER A 20 -1.86 7.23 46.72
C SER A 20 -0.95 6.01 46.96
N ALA A 21 -1.31 4.82 46.53
CA ALA A 21 -0.54 3.60 46.80
C ALA A 21 0.48 3.21 45.72
N CYS A 22 0.46 3.86 44.54
CA CYS A 22 1.36 3.50 43.40
C CYS A 22 2.58 4.42 43.22
N LEU A 23 2.82 5.41 44.10
CA LEU A 23 3.90 6.41 43.86
C LEU A 23 5.16 6.19 44.71
N VAL A 24 5.32 5.07 45.45
CA VAL A 24 6.49 4.85 46.34
C VAL A 24 7.43 3.73 45.88
N ALA A 25 7.24 3.09 44.73
CA ALA A 25 8.01 1.91 44.31
C ALA A 25 9.02 2.14 43.15
N PHE A 26 9.41 3.39 42.82
CA PHE A 26 10.34 3.63 41.70
C PHE A 26 11.54 4.53 42.05
N LEU A 27 12.20 4.26 43.18
CA LEU A 27 13.46 4.92 43.52
C LEU A 27 14.43 3.91 44.13
N VAL A 28 14.96 2.95 43.35
CA VAL A 28 16.26 2.30 43.67
C VAL A 28 16.84 1.68 42.41
N ALA A 29 18.12 1.99 42.15
CA ALA A 29 19.08 1.33 41.24
C ALA A 29 19.19 1.84 39.80
N CYS A 30 19.98 2.89 39.67
CA CYS A 30 20.72 3.17 38.43
C CYS A 30 22.09 2.44 38.51
N PRO A 31 22.47 1.53 37.59
CA PRO A 31 23.82 1.00 37.52
C PRO A 31 24.78 2.00 36.85
N PRO A 32 26.08 2.03 37.20
CA PRO A 32 27.06 2.96 36.61
C PRO A 32 27.37 2.60 35.14
N ALA A 33 27.63 3.63 34.32
CA ALA A 33 27.99 3.52 32.91
C ALA A 33 29.30 2.75 32.70
N PRO A 34 29.43 1.93 31.65
CA PRO A 34 30.67 1.25 31.32
C PRO A 34 31.72 2.24 30.76
N SER A 35 32.96 2.10 31.23
CA SER A 35 34.13 2.85 30.80
C SER A 35 34.51 2.51 29.35
N MET A 36 34.81 3.54 28.55
CA MET A 36 35.35 3.42 27.18
C MET A 36 36.75 2.77 27.16
N PRO A 37 37.01 1.89 26.17
CA PRO A 37 38.36 1.39 25.92
C PRO A 37 39.26 2.45 25.26
N PRO A 38 40.60 2.37 25.44
CA PRO A 38 41.54 3.34 24.91
C PRO A 38 41.67 3.25 23.38
N ALA A 39 41.93 4.41 22.75
CA ALA A 39 42.11 4.57 21.32
C ALA A 39 43.34 3.81 20.80
N PRO A 40 43.30 3.26 19.56
CA PRO A 40 44.44 2.60 18.94
C PRO A 40 45.52 3.62 18.50
N PRO A 41 46.81 3.22 18.44
CA PRO A 41 47.90 4.12 18.11
C PRO A 41 47.93 4.56 16.64
N SER A 42 48.31 5.80 16.43
CA SER A 42 48.40 6.46 15.13
C SER A 42 49.39 5.76 14.18
N ARG A 43 48.93 5.46 12.98
CA ARG A 43 49.73 4.86 11.90
C ARG A 43 50.64 5.93 11.28
N VAL A 44 51.92 5.70 11.31
CA VAL A 44 52.98 6.51 10.68
C VAL A 44 52.76 6.49 9.15
N GLN A 45 52.67 7.68 8.55
CA GLN A 45 52.62 7.86 7.10
C GLN A 45 54.03 7.67 6.51
N SER A 46 54.16 6.70 5.61
CA SER A 46 55.34 6.53 4.75
C SER A 46 55.25 7.46 3.53
N ALA A 47 56.36 8.07 3.20
CA ALA A 47 56.54 9.06 2.12
C ALA A 47 56.28 8.48 0.71
N PRO A 48 55.91 9.33 -0.27
CA PRO A 48 55.54 8.86 -1.62
C PRO A 48 56.81 8.60 -2.46
N THR A 49 56.76 7.46 -3.18
CA THR A 49 57.75 7.08 -4.21
C THR A 49 57.50 7.87 -5.50
N PRO A 50 58.53 8.32 -6.25
CA PRO A 50 58.32 9.09 -7.48
C PRO A 50 57.79 8.24 -8.63
N PRO A 51 57.10 8.86 -9.60
CA PRO A 51 56.42 8.13 -10.68
C PRO A 51 57.39 7.61 -11.73
N VAL A 52 57.28 6.33 -12.06
CA VAL A 52 57.89 5.69 -13.22
C VAL A 52 57.13 6.13 -14.47
N GLN A 53 57.79 6.84 -15.38
CA GLN A 53 57.27 7.16 -16.71
C GLN A 53 57.14 5.87 -17.52
N ARG A 54 55.88 5.48 -17.83
CA ARG A 54 55.59 4.48 -18.84
C ARG A 54 55.31 5.17 -20.17
N GLU A 55 56.11 4.83 -21.13
CA GLU A 55 55.94 5.18 -22.55
C GLU A 55 54.58 4.63 -23.06
N VAL A 56 53.69 5.55 -23.49
CA VAL A 56 52.36 5.18 -24.03
C VAL A 56 52.55 4.85 -25.51
N VAL A 57 52.57 3.57 -25.80
CA VAL A 57 52.42 3.06 -27.17
C VAL A 57 50.92 3.21 -27.54
N LEU A 58 50.62 4.16 -28.44
CA LEU A 58 49.26 4.30 -29.02
C LEU A 58 48.98 3.08 -29.91
N GLN A 59 48.24 2.11 -29.35
CA GLN A 59 47.59 1.09 -30.16
C GLN A 59 46.23 1.63 -30.60
N ALA A 60 45.95 1.60 -31.92
CA ALA A 60 44.66 1.94 -32.50
C ALA A 60 43.53 1.10 -31.86
N PRO A 61 42.35 1.68 -31.65
CA PRO A 61 41.24 0.93 -31.05
C PRO A 61 40.83 -0.21 -31.98
N LEU A 62 41.00 -1.44 -31.54
CA LEU A 62 40.33 -2.61 -32.08
C LEU A 62 38.83 -2.36 -31.95
N ALA A 63 38.10 -2.31 -33.07
CA ALA A 63 36.67 -2.25 -33.08
C ALA A 63 36.14 -3.36 -32.14
N ALA A 64 35.50 -2.95 -31.06
CA ALA A 64 34.84 -3.87 -30.14
C ALA A 64 33.78 -4.64 -30.93
N VAL A 65 34.02 -5.92 -31.18
CA VAL A 65 33.02 -6.87 -31.62
C VAL A 65 32.00 -6.94 -30.47
N VAL A 66 30.90 -6.22 -30.62
CA VAL A 66 29.74 -6.36 -29.73
C VAL A 66 29.28 -7.80 -29.86
N PRO A 67 29.34 -8.64 -28.80
CA PRO A 67 28.80 -9.99 -28.88
C PRO A 67 27.32 -9.87 -29.29
N PRO A 68 26.79 -10.81 -30.08
CA PRO A 68 25.36 -10.82 -30.38
C PRO A 68 24.61 -10.81 -29.04
N GLU A 69 23.77 -9.81 -28.84
CA GLU A 69 22.87 -9.77 -27.68
C GLU A 69 22.03 -11.05 -27.75
N HIS A 70 22.34 -12.00 -26.86
CA HIS A 70 21.44 -13.13 -26.65
C HIS A 70 20.10 -12.52 -26.29
N PRO A 71 18.98 -12.87 -26.98
CA PRO A 71 17.69 -12.38 -26.61
C PRO A 71 17.51 -12.66 -25.11
N ARG A 72 17.41 -11.60 -24.31
CA ARG A 72 17.01 -11.75 -22.91
C ARG A 72 15.70 -12.52 -22.95
N PRO A 73 15.52 -13.60 -22.15
CA PRO A 73 14.23 -14.24 -22.08
C PRO A 73 13.21 -13.13 -21.82
N GLU A 74 12.24 -12.99 -22.71
CA GLU A 74 11.20 -11.98 -22.60
C GLU A 74 10.56 -12.18 -21.22
N LYS A 75 10.78 -11.22 -20.31
CA LYS A 75 10.23 -11.31 -18.96
C LYS A 75 8.73 -11.24 -19.11
N GLU A 76 8.04 -12.23 -18.61
CA GLU A 76 6.59 -12.27 -18.54
C GLU A 76 6.08 -11.01 -17.80
N GLY A 77 5.12 -10.31 -18.41
CA GLY A 77 4.49 -9.14 -17.80
C GLY A 77 3.60 -9.53 -16.62
N LEU A 78 3.57 -8.71 -15.58
CA LEU A 78 2.74 -8.93 -14.40
C LEU A 78 1.52 -8.01 -14.40
N VAL A 79 0.32 -8.58 -14.32
CA VAL A 79 -0.92 -7.83 -14.05
C VAL A 79 -1.32 -8.06 -12.60
N ALA A 80 -1.32 -7.02 -11.77
CA ALA A 80 -2.04 -7.03 -10.50
C ALA A 80 -3.43 -6.43 -10.71
N LEU A 81 -4.46 -7.21 -10.43
CA LEU A 81 -5.85 -6.76 -10.50
C LEU A 81 -6.35 -6.47 -9.09
N ILE A 82 -7.03 -5.34 -8.92
CA ILE A 82 -7.72 -4.95 -7.69
C ILE A 82 -9.21 -4.82 -7.99
N ILE A 83 -10.05 -5.38 -7.13
CA ILE A 83 -11.50 -5.21 -7.15
C ILE A 83 -11.89 -4.37 -5.95
N ASP A 84 -12.28 -3.12 -6.20
CA ASP A 84 -12.62 -2.13 -5.19
C ASP A 84 -14.09 -2.24 -4.73
N ASP A 85 -14.45 -1.47 -3.70
CA ASP A 85 -15.79 -1.24 -3.15
C ASP A 85 -16.49 -2.47 -2.52
N ALA A 86 -15.77 -3.53 -2.19
CA ALA A 86 -16.37 -4.65 -1.48
C ALA A 86 -16.80 -4.25 -0.06
N GLY A 87 -17.89 -4.85 0.45
CA GLY A 87 -18.41 -4.62 1.81
C GLY A 87 -19.87 -4.18 1.89
N TYR A 88 -20.49 -3.77 0.78
CA TYR A 88 -21.93 -3.48 0.72
C TYR A 88 -22.75 -4.72 0.39
N ASN A 89 -22.33 -5.49 -0.61
CA ASN A 89 -23.11 -6.62 -1.14
C ASN A 89 -22.22 -7.87 -1.28
N LEU A 90 -22.48 -8.87 -0.45
CA LEU A 90 -21.71 -10.12 -0.46
C LEU A 90 -21.98 -10.98 -1.69
N GLN A 91 -23.13 -10.85 -2.36
CA GLN A 91 -23.42 -11.61 -3.58
C GLN A 91 -22.61 -11.09 -4.77
N GLU A 92 -22.42 -9.76 -4.86
CA GLU A 92 -21.55 -9.16 -5.87
C GLU A 92 -20.10 -9.61 -5.66
N LEU A 93 -19.62 -9.56 -4.41
CA LEU A 93 -18.30 -10.06 -4.05
C LEU A 93 -18.13 -11.54 -4.40
N GLN A 94 -19.11 -12.40 -4.09
CA GLN A 94 -19.02 -13.85 -4.35
C GLN A 94 -18.80 -14.14 -5.82
N ALA A 95 -19.44 -13.39 -6.74
CA ALA A 95 -19.25 -13.58 -8.18
C ALA A 95 -17.79 -13.40 -8.63
N PHE A 96 -17.04 -12.50 -7.98
CA PHE A 96 -15.59 -12.36 -8.20
C PHE A 96 -14.80 -13.47 -7.52
N LEU A 97 -15.15 -13.84 -6.28
CA LEU A 97 -14.42 -14.87 -5.55
C LEU A 97 -14.49 -16.26 -6.21
N ASP A 98 -15.53 -16.50 -7.01
CA ASP A 98 -15.68 -17.73 -7.81
C ASP A 98 -14.75 -17.78 -9.04
N LEU A 99 -14.10 -16.64 -9.38
CA LEU A 99 -13.14 -16.58 -10.48
C LEU A 99 -11.83 -17.28 -10.09
N PRO A 100 -11.22 -18.02 -11.03
CA PRO A 100 -9.87 -18.54 -10.84
C PRO A 100 -8.85 -17.40 -10.81
N GLY A 101 -7.58 -17.74 -10.69
CA GLY A 101 -6.48 -16.78 -10.73
C GLY A 101 -6.30 -15.96 -9.46
N GLN A 102 -5.24 -15.19 -9.45
CA GLN A 102 -4.85 -14.36 -8.30
C GLN A 102 -5.25 -12.91 -8.54
N PHE A 103 -6.00 -12.33 -7.61
CA PHE A 103 -6.30 -10.91 -7.58
C PHE A 103 -6.48 -10.43 -6.14
N THR A 104 -6.57 -9.14 -5.97
CA THR A 104 -6.74 -8.47 -4.69
C THR A 104 -8.15 -7.90 -4.59
N VAL A 105 -8.75 -8.00 -3.42
CA VAL A 105 -10.02 -7.31 -3.12
C VAL A 105 -9.75 -6.22 -2.11
N ALA A 106 -10.23 -5.00 -2.42
CA ALA A 106 -10.20 -3.86 -1.52
C ALA A 106 -11.57 -3.69 -0.86
N VAL A 107 -11.61 -3.80 0.46
CA VAL A 107 -12.84 -3.77 1.24
C VAL A 107 -13.00 -2.43 1.93
N LEU A 108 -14.15 -1.78 1.72
CA LEU A 108 -14.56 -0.57 2.44
C LEU A 108 -14.73 -0.87 3.93
N PRO A 109 -14.18 -0.02 4.82
CA PRO A 109 -14.28 -0.22 6.25
C PRO A 109 -15.63 0.23 6.82
N ASN A 110 -15.93 -0.21 8.04
CA ASN A 110 -17.05 0.27 8.85
C ASN A 110 -18.44 0.10 8.21
N LEU A 111 -18.58 -0.79 7.22
CA LEU A 111 -19.83 -1.18 6.63
C LEU A 111 -20.40 -2.45 7.32
N PRO A 112 -21.70 -2.72 7.18
CA PRO A 112 -22.33 -3.90 7.81
C PRO A 112 -21.66 -5.23 7.45
N HIS A 113 -21.10 -5.33 6.24
CA HIS A 113 -20.47 -6.55 5.73
C HIS A 113 -18.96 -6.49 5.59
N SER A 114 -18.27 -5.42 6.04
CA SER A 114 -16.80 -5.27 5.87
C SER A 114 -16.04 -6.48 6.43
N ARG A 115 -16.31 -6.86 7.67
CA ARG A 115 -15.63 -7.99 8.34
C ARG A 115 -15.94 -9.33 7.68
N GLU A 116 -17.19 -9.54 7.25
CA GLU A 116 -17.61 -10.75 6.54
C GLU A 116 -16.97 -10.83 5.16
N ALA A 117 -16.96 -9.73 4.40
CA ALA A 117 -16.29 -9.64 3.11
C ALA A 117 -14.80 -9.96 3.24
N ALA A 118 -14.12 -9.39 4.23
CA ALA A 118 -12.71 -9.68 4.52
C ALA A 118 -12.48 -11.18 4.76
N ARG A 119 -13.34 -11.82 5.57
CA ARG A 119 -13.28 -13.25 5.84
C ARG A 119 -13.49 -14.09 4.58
N MET A 120 -14.43 -13.73 3.72
CA MET A 120 -14.71 -14.43 2.46
C MET A 120 -13.52 -14.33 1.49
N VAL A 121 -12.93 -13.15 1.35
CA VAL A 121 -11.76 -12.91 0.51
C VAL A 121 -10.59 -13.81 0.92
N LEU A 122 -10.27 -13.82 2.22
CA LEU A 122 -9.18 -14.65 2.76
C LEU A 122 -9.47 -16.15 2.63
N ALA A 123 -10.73 -16.58 2.85
CA ALA A 123 -11.14 -17.97 2.67
C ALA A 123 -11.05 -18.45 1.21
N ALA A 124 -11.26 -17.53 0.25
CA ALA A 124 -11.07 -17.79 -1.18
C ALA A 124 -9.59 -17.77 -1.63
N GLY A 125 -8.63 -17.52 -0.71
CA GLY A 125 -7.20 -17.45 -1.01
C GLY A 125 -6.78 -16.22 -1.80
N LYS A 126 -7.61 -15.18 -1.87
CA LYS A 126 -7.32 -13.91 -2.54
C LYS A 126 -6.60 -12.95 -1.57
N ASP A 127 -5.88 -11.98 -2.14
CA ASP A 127 -5.25 -10.94 -1.34
C ASP A 127 -6.30 -9.90 -0.91
N LEU A 128 -6.13 -9.38 0.31
CA LEU A 128 -7.05 -8.42 0.92
C LEU A 128 -6.32 -7.12 1.23
N ILE A 129 -6.92 -5.99 0.85
CA ILE A 129 -6.50 -4.65 1.29
C ILE A 129 -7.68 -3.83 1.80
N LEU A 130 -7.37 -2.79 2.56
CA LEU A 130 -8.34 -1.80 3.01
C LEU A 130 -8.63 -0.80 1.88
N HIS A 131 -9.89 -0.60 1.51
CA HIS A 131 -10.33 0.49 0.63
C HIS A 131 -10.71 1.69 1.47
N CYS A 132 -9.74 2.60 1.72
CA CYS A 132 -9.90 3.66 2.71
C CYS A 132 -10.68 4.85 2.15
N PRO A 133 -11.83 5.22 2.72
CA PRO A 133 -12.57 6.40 2.30
C PRO A 133 -11.77 7.68 2.58
N MET A 134 -11.63 8.53 1.57
CA MET A 134 -10.83 9.76 1.64
C MET A 134 -11.53 10.91 0.90
N GLU A 135 -11.36 12.15 1.39
CA GLU A 135 -12.03 13.33 0.88
C GLU A 135 -11.78 13.59 -0.61
N ALA A 136 -12.87 13.75 -1.37
CA ALA A 136 -12.84 14.21 -2.76
C ALA A 136 -12.87 15.74 -2.86
N THR A 137 -12.59 16.28 -4.05
CA THR A 137 -12.70 17.72 -4.32
C THR A 137 -14.14 18.18 -4.47
N GLY A 138 -15.08 17.25 -4.73
CA GLY A 138 -16.52 17.50 -4.77
C GLY A 138 -17.18 17.44 -3.39
N GLU A 139 -18.52 17.43 -3.40
CA GLU A 139 -19.35 17.35 -2.18
C GLU A 139 -19.75 15.88 -1.85
N GLU A 140 -19.26 14.91 -2.61
CA GLU A 140 -19.57 13.51 -2.42
C GLU A 140 -19.05 13.02 -1.08
N ASN A 141 -19.89 12.25 -0.38
CA ASN A 141 -19.52 11.66 0.90
C ASN A 141 -18.76 10.34 0.66
N PRO A 142 -17.49 10.24 1.04
CA PRO A 142 -16.71 9.00 0.85
C PRO A 142 -17.18 7.83 1.71
N GLY A 143 -17.99 8.09 2.72
CA GLY A 143 -18.48 7.03 3.60
C GLY A 143 -17.98 7.11 5.04
N PRO A 144 -18.34 6.12 5.88
CA PRO A 144 -18.05 6.15 7.31
C PRO A 144 -16.55 6.04 7.61
N GLY A 145 -16.07 6.89 8.50
CA GLY A 145 -14.67 6.90 8.92
C GLY A 145 -13.71 7.56 7.92
N ALA A 146 -14.25 8.31 6.93
CA ALA A 146 -13.44 8.95 5.90
C ALA A 146 -12.37 9.90 6.46
N LEU A 147 -11.24 9.96 5.77
CA LEU A 147 -10.15 10.88 6.08
C LEU A 147 -10.37 12.21 5.35
N TYR A 148 -10.42 13.30 6.09
CA TYR A 148 -10.64 14.66 5.58
C TYR A 148 -9.40 15.53 5.81
N VAL A 149 -9.13 16.42 4.89
CA VAL A 149 -8.10 17.46 5.04
C VAL A 149 -8.41 18.32 6.27
N GLY A 150 -7.40 18.58 7.09
CA GLY A 150 -7.52 19.36 8.33
C GLY A 150 -7.80 18.54 9.59
N LEU A 151 -8.00 17.22 9.48
CA LEU A 151 -7.98 16.36 10.67
C LEU A 151 -6.58 16.39 11.29
N ASP A 152 -6.52 16.34 12.62
CA ASP A 152 -5.26 16.21 13.32
C ASP A 152 -4.72 14.77 13.21
N ARG A 153 -3.45 14.60 13.59
CA ARG A 153 -2.76 13.32 13.48
C ARG A 153 -3.44 12.22 14.30
N GLU A 154 -3.87 12.53 15.52
CA GLU A 154 -4.47 11.55 16.43
C GLU A 154 -5.79 11.02 15.85
N GLU A 155 -6.61 11.91 15.31
CA GLU A 155 -7.88 11.54 14.68
C GLU A 155 -7.65 10.70 13.39
N ILE A 156 -6.67 11.07 12.54
CA ILE A 156 -6.31 10.28 11.35
C ILE A 156 -5.88 8.87 11.76
N GLU A 157 -4.96 8.74 12.72
CA GLU A 157 -4.45 7.45 13.17
C GLU A 157 -5.55 6.61 13.84
N THR A 158 -6.46 7.24 14.60
CA THR A 158 -7.61 6.57 15.21
C THR A 158 -8.56 6.01 14.15
N ARG A 159 -8.89 6.78 13.11
CA ARG A 159 -9.73 6.31 12.00
C ARG A 159 -9.08 5.18 11.23
N LEU A 160 -7.78 5.26 10.94
CA LEU A 160 -7.04 4.19 10.28
C LEU A 160 -7.03 2.90 11.11
N ALA A 161 -6.78 3.00 12.41
CA ALA A 161 -6.81 1.85 13.30
C ALA A 161 -8.18 1.16 13.31
N ALA A 162 -9.27 1.93 13.45
CA ALA A 162 -10.64 1.41 13.39
C ALA A 162 -10.97 0.79 12.03
N ALA A 163 -10.50 1.42 10.93
CA ALA A 163 -10.71 0.90 9.59
C ALA A 163 -10.02 -0.46 9.39
N PHE A 164 -8.75 -0.60 9.79
CA PHE A 164 -8.03 -1.88 9.73
C PHE A 164 -8.61 -2.94 10.67
N GLU A 165 -9.15 -2.55 11.83
CA GLU A 165 -9.86 -3.47 12.71
C GLU A 165 -11.15 -4.01 12.06
N SER A 166 -11.83 -3.21 11.27
CA SER A 166 -13.04 -3.62 10.56
C SER A 166 -12.75 -4.50 9.33
N VAL A 167 -11.51 -4.46 8.80
CA VAL A 167 -11.03 -5.27 7.66
C VAL A 167 -9.80 -6.09 8.09
N PRO A 168 -9.98 -7.08 8.99
CA PRO A 168 -8.85 -7.83 9.55
C PRO A 168 -8.14 -8.66 8.49
N GLY A 169 -6.81 -8.63 8.52
CA GLY A 169 -5.96 -9.33 7.55
C GLY A 169 -5.56 -8.51 6.33
N ALA A 170 -5.98 -7.24 6.22
CA ALA A 170 -5.58 -6.36 5.14
C ALA A 170 -4.05 -6.11 5.15
N LEU A 171 -3.42 -6.40 4.01
CA LEU A 171 -1.96 -6.31 3.81
C LEU A 171 -1.46 -4.88 3.58
N GLY A 172 -2.34 -4.00 3.12
CA GLY A 172 -2.09 -2.60 2.80
C GLY A 172 -3.41 -1.88 2.58
N MET A 173 -3.37 -0.73 1.93
CA MET A 173 -4.58 0.00 1.56
C MET A 173 -4.46 0.70 0.20
N ASN A 174 -5.62 1.03 -0.39
CA ASN A 174 -5.76 2.03 -1.43
C ASN A 174 -6.82 3.07 -1.04
N ASN A 175 -6.91 4.17 -1.77
CA ASN A 175 -7.89 5.21 -1.50
C ASN A 175 -9.19 4.98 -2.28
N HIS A 176 -10.33 5.01 -1.56
CA HIS A 176 -11.65 5.24 -2.13
C HIS A 176 -11.87 6.74 -2.26
N MET A 177 -12.20 7.22 -3.49
CA MET A 177 -12.18 8.66 -3.80
C MET A 177 -10.81 9.28 -3.49
N GLY A 178 -10.77 10.40 -2.76
CA GLY A 178 -9.55 10.97 -2.21
C GLY A 178 -8.87 11.99 -3.10
N SER A 179 -9.52 12.54 -4.12
CA SER A 179 -8.89 13.51 -5.02
C SER A 179 -8.39 14.77 -4.32
N ARG A 180 -9.00 15.17 -3.18
CA ARG A 180 -8.52 16.26 -2.33
C ARG A 180 -7.51 15.76 -1.29
N ALA A 181 -7.83 14.67 -0.63
CA ALA A 181 -7.01 14.14 0.47
C ALA A 181 -5.63 13.68 0.01
N THR A 182 -5.52 12.99 -1.16
CA THR A 182 -4.24 12.50 -1.68
C THR A 182 -3.33 13.63 -2.20
N ALA A 183 -3.86 14.83 -2.43
CA ALA A 183 -3.10 16.03 -2.77
C ALA A 183 -2.63 16.80 -1.53
N ASP A 184 -3.12 16.48 -0.32
CA ASP A 184 -2.73 17.14 0.92
C ASP A 184 -1.50 16.50 1.54
N GLU A 185 -0.42 17.29 1.68
CA GLU A 185 0.87 16.78 2.17
C GLU A 185 0.82 16.37 3.64
N GLY A 186 0.11 17.14 4.48
CA GLY A 186 0.00 16.88 5.92
C GLY A 186 -0.74 15.58 6.21
N LEU A 187 -1.89 15.40 5.55
CA LEU A 187 -2.70 14.20 5.66
C LEU A 187 -1.94 12.98 5.14
N MET A 188 -1.36 13.05 3.93
CA MET A 188 -0.66 11.91 3.33
C MET A 188 0.62 11.54 4.09
N THR A 189 1.33 12.50 4.68
CA THR A 189 2.48 12.22 5.55
C THR A 189 2.04 11.42 6.78
N THR A 190 0.90 11.76 7.39
CA THR A 190 0.36 11.03 8.53
C THR A 190 -0.09 9.64 8.15
N VAL A 191 -0.85 9.50 7.06
CA VAL A 191 -1.34 8.21 6.54
C VAL A 191 -0.18 7.27 6.21
N LEU A 192 0.77 7.72 5.39
CA LEU A 192 1.90 6.88 4.98
C LEU A 192 2.84 6.58 6.16
N GLY A 193 3.00 7.51 7.09
CA GLY A 193 3.72 7.28 8.35
C GLY A 193 3.07 6.20 9.21
N TYR A 194 1.74 6.18 9.29
CA TYR A 194 0.99 5.11 9.96
C TYR A 194 1.24 3.76 9.28
N LEU A 195 1.08 3.67 7.95
CA LEU A 195 1.28 2.44 7.20
C LEU A 195 2.71 1.90 7.36
N LYS A 196 3.72 2.78 7.38
CA LYS A 196 5.11 2.39 7.63
C LYS A 196 5.28 1.70 8.97
N ARG A 197 4.70 2.25 10.04
CA ARG A 197 4.78 1.65 11.39
C ARG A 197 4.09 0.29 11.48
N GLU A 198 2.98 0.15 10.74
CA GLU A 198 2.20 -1.09 10.67
C GLU A 198 2.75 -2.12 9.67
N GLY A 199 3.85 -1.82 8.97
CA GLY A 199 4.43 -2.70 7.96
C GLY A 199 3.52 -2.94 6.75
N LYS A 200 2.70 -1.96 6.39
CA LYS A 200 1.70 -2.03 5.31
C LYS A 200 2.13 -1.22 4.09
N PHE A 201 1.65 -1.64 2.91
CA PHE A 201 1.88 -0.91 1.67
C PHE A 201 0.71 0.02 1.31
N TYR A 202 0.96 0.95 0.39
CA TYR A 202 -0.06 1.84 -0.17
C TYR A 202 -0.13 1.73 -1.69
N ILE A 203 -1.35 1.63 -2.22
CA ILE A 203 -1.65 1.72 -3.64
C ILE A 203 -2.44 3.00 -3.89
N ASP A 204 -1.87 3.92 -4.66
CA ASP A 204 -2.57 5.14 -5.05
C ASP A 204 -3.52 4.85 -6.22
N SER A 205 -4.83 5.02 -5.98
CA SER A 205 -5.86 4.86 -7.02
C SER A 205 -5.84 5.99 -8.06
N ARG A 206 -4.99 7.03 -7.86
CA ARG A 206 -4.80 8.17 -8.77
C ARG A 206 -6.10 8.82 -9.21
N THR A 207 -6.91 9.21 -8.24
CA THR A 207 -8.15 9.95 -8.44
C THR A 207 -7.91 11.44 -8.74
N THR A 208 -6.66 11.89 -8.63
CA THR A 208 -6.16 13.21 -9.05
C THR A 208 -4.75 13.10 -9.62
N PRO A 209 -4.36 13.92 -10.61
CA PRO A 209 -2.97 14.04 -11.05
C PRO A 209 -2.05 14.68 -9.99
N ASP A 210 -2.63 15.45 -9.05
CA ASP A 210 -1.92 16.27 -8.05
C ASP A 210 -1.53 15.49 -6.79
N THR A 211 -1.70 14.16 -6.79
CA THR A 211 -1.35 13.33 -5.64
C THR A 211 0.11 13.52 -5.21
N VAL A 212 0.33 13.66 -3.91
CA VAL A 212 1.67 13.73 -3.30
C VAL A 212 2.15 12.37 -2.79
N GLY A 213 1.31 11.32 -2.95
CA GLY A 213 1.57 9.96 -2.48
C GLY A 213 2.93 9.41 -2.88
N PRO A 214 3.34 9.44 -4.17
CA PRO A 214 4.62 8.89 -4.61
C PRO A 214 5.82 9.48 -3.87
N ARG A 215 5.88 10.82 -3.81
CA ARG A 215 6.99 11.55 -3.20
C ARG A 215 7.12 11.27 -1.70
N ILE A 216 5.99 11.24 -0.99
CA ILE A 216 5.99 10.99 0.46
C ILE A 216 6.31 9.52 0.74
N ALA A 217 5.74 8.58 -0.02
CA ALA A 217 6.02 7.15 0.13
C ALA A 217 7.52 6.86 -0.04
N GLU A 218 8.15 7.43 -1.07
CA GLU A 218 9.59 7.33 -1.31
C GLU A 218 10.38 7.88 -0.13
N SER A 219 10.06 9.11 0.34
CA SER A 219 10.77 9.76 1.45
C SER A 219 10.69 8.98 2.76
N LEU A 220 9.57 8.31 3.02
CA LEU A 220 9.36 7.50 4.20
C LEU A 220 9.79 6.04 4.04
N GLY A 221 10.07 5.58 2.81
CA GLY A 221 10.35 4.18 2.49
C GLY A 221 9.13 3.28 2.77
N VAL A 222 7.93 3.71 2.36
CA VAL A 222 6.71 2.92 2.37
C VAL A 222 6.64 2.14 1.07
N PRO A 223 6.42 0.80 1.07
CA PRO A 223 6.17 0.07 -0.17
C PRO A 223 4.95 0.66 -0.89
N PHE A 224 5.15 1.06 -2.16
CA PHE A 224 4.20 1.90 -2.88
C PHE A 224 4.07 1.51 -4.34
N ALA A 225 2.86 1.63 -4.87
CA ALA A 225 2.61 1.61 -6.31
C ALA A 225 1.39 2.48 -6.66
N GLN A 226 1.16 2.67 -7.96
CA GLN A 226 0.02 3.43 -8.48
C GLN A 226 -0.77 2.57 -9.46
N ARG A 227 -2.08 2.82 -9.51
CA ARG A 227 -2.95 2.30 -10.57
C ARG A 227 -2.48 2.77 -11.96
N ASN A 228 -2.48 1.86 -12.90
CA ASN A 228 -2.26 2.16 -14.31
C ASN A 228 -3.59 2.40 -15.04
N VAL A 229 -4.58 1.51 -14.87
CA VAL A 229 -5.84 1.55 -15.62
C VAL A 229 -7.02 1.31 -14.69
N PHE A 230 -8.06 2.16 -14.74
CA PHE A 230 -9.41 1.75 -14.37
C PHE A 230 -10.00 0.96 -15.55
N ILE A 231 -10.48 -0.24 -15.29
CA ILE A 231 -11.02 -1.09 -16.37
C ILE A 231 -12.51 -0.86 -16.61
N ASP A 232 -13.16 -0.13 -15.73
CA ASP A 232 -14.61 0.09 -15.73
C ASP A 232 -15.04 1.54 -15.44
N ASP A 233 -14.22 2.52 -15.81
CA ASP A 233 -14.62 3.94 -15.87
C ASP A 233 -15.87 4.13 -16.76
N ASP A 234 -16.01 3.27 -17.78
CA ASP A 234 -17.22 3.10 -18.56
C ASP A 234 -17.78 1.69 -18.32
N THR A 235 -19.11 1.55 -18.35
CA THR A 235 -19.79 0.32 -17.98
C THR A 235 -20.14 -0.58 -19.18
N THR A 236 -19.83 -0.17 -20.40
CA THR A 236 -20.10 -0.99 -21.60
C THR A 236 -19.08 -2.13 -21.73
N ALA A 237 -19.52 -3.29 -22.21
CA ALA A 237 -18.65 -4.45 -22.36
C ALA A 237 -17.47 -4.18 -23.30
N GLU A 238 -17.68 -3.41 -24.37
CA GLU A 238 -16.65 -3.02 -25.33
C GLU A 238 -15.57 -2.17 -24.67
N GLN A 239 -15.94 -1.21 -23.83
CA GLN A 239 -15.00 -0.29 -23.20
C GLN A 239 -14.26 -0.95 -22.05
N VAL A 240 -14.93 -1.79 -21.24
CA VAL A 240 -14.27 -2.62 -20.21
C VAL A 240 -13.25 -3.57 -20.85
N SER A 241 -13.62 -4.25 -21.96
CA SER A 241 -12.71 -5.13 -22.70
C SER A 241 -11.51 -4.37 -23.29
N ALA A 242 -11.75 -3.18 -23.84
CA ALA A 242 -10.69 -2.33 -24.38
C ALA A 242 -9.74 -1.85 -23.26
N ALA A 243 -10.28 -1.48 -22.09
CA ALA A 243 -9.49 -1.05 -20.93
C ALA A 243 -8.67 -2.21 -20.36
N TRP A 244 -9.25 -3.40 -20.23
CA TRP A 244 -8.53 -4.62 -19.88
C TRP A 244 -7.37 -4.87 -20.83
N SER A 245 -7.63 -4.86 -22.15
CA SER A 245 -6.61 -5.09 -23.19
C SER A 245 -5.47 -4.06 -23.12
N ARG A 246 -5.78 -2.77 -22.86
CA ARG A 246 -4.76 -1.72 -22.66
C ARG A 246 -3.88 -2.03 -21.44
N GLY A 247 -4.50 -2.43 -20.32
CA GLY A 247 -3.76 -2.77 -19.11
C GLY A 247 -2.84 -3.99 -19.29
N VAL A 248 -3.31 -5.03 -19.99
CA VAL A 248 -2.50 -6.20 -20.34
C VAL A 248 -1.33 -5.82 -21.26
N GLN A 249 -1.58 -4.96 -22.25
CA GLN A 249 -0.52 -4.45 -23.13
C GLN A 249 0.51 -3.62 -22.35
N GLU A 250 0.07 -2.77 -21.42
CA GLU A 250 0.98 -1.99 -20.56
C GLU A 250 1.84 -2.90 -19.68
N ALA A 251 1.25 -3.98 -19.11
CA ALA A 251 2.01 -4.96 -18.35
C ALA A 251 3.10 -5.64 -19.18
N ARG A 252 2.79 -5.99 -20.43
CA ARG A 252 3.75 -6.57 -21.37
C ARG A 252 4.90 -5.60 -21.67
N ASP A 253 4.57 -4.34 -22.00
CA ASP A 253 5.54 -3.36 -22.49
C ASP A 253 6.44 -2.84 -21.36
N ARG A 254 5.88 -2.66 -20.16
CA ARG A 254 6.56 -2.11 -18.97
C ARG A 254 6.97 -3.15 -17.94
N GLY A 255 6.64 -4.42 -18.16
CA GLY A 255 6.89 -5.50 -17.23
C GLY A 255 5.84 -5.66 -16.14
N SER A 256 5.06 -4.62 -15.80
CA SER A 256 3.92 -4.72 -14.87
C SER A 256 2.87 -3.64 -15.05
N ALA A 257 1.62 -3.97 -14.72
CA ALA A 257 0.53 -3.00 -14.60
C ALA A 257 -0.39 -3.34 -13.42
N ILE A 258 -0.96 -2.30 -12.78
CA ILE A 258 -2.01 -2.41 -11.76
C ILE A 258 -3.31 -1.93 -12.36
N LEU A 259 -4.29 -2.82 -12.44
CA LEU A 259 -5.61 -2.59 -12.97
C LEU A 259 -6.61 -2.56 -11.81
N VAL A 260 -7.58 -1.66 -11.87
CA VAL A 260 -8.63 -1.53 -10.87
C VAL A 260 -9.99 -1.62 -11.54
N GLY A 261 -10.88 -2.41 -10.98
CA GLY A 261 -12.31 -2.48 -11.31
C GLY A 261 -13.14 -2.50 -10.04
N HIS A 262 -14.47 -2.36 -10.16
CA HIS A 262 -15.36 -2.23 -9.01
C HIS A 262 -16.31 -3.43 -8.90
N VAL A 263 -16.58 -3.86 -7.68
CA VAL A 263 -17.37 -5.07 -7.39
C VAL A 263 -18.81 -5.01 -7.91
N GLN A 264 -19.37 -3.81 -8.07
CA GLN A 264 -20.73 -3.58 -8.57
C GLN A 264 -20.86 -3.84 -10.08
N ASN A 265 -19.75 -3.78 -10.82
CA ASN A 265 -19.78 -3.93 -12.27
C ASN A 265 -19.66 -5.40 -12.69
N LYS A 266 -20.82 -6.03 -12.97
CA LYS A 266 -20.88 -7.43 -13.40
C LYS A 266 -20.18 -7.70 -14.73
N VAL A 267 -20.08 -6.70 -15.60
CA VAL A 267 -19.37 -6.82 -16.89
C VAL A 267 -17.89 -7.15 -16.66
N VAL A 268 -17.30 -6.63 -15.59
CA VAL A 268 -15.92 -6.95 -15.21
C VAL A 268 -15.74 -8.45 -14.96
N VAL A 269 -16.70 -9.09 -14.27
CA VAL A 269 -16.65 -10.55 -14.01
C VAL A 269 -16.57 -11.35 -15.32
N ASP A 270 -17.39 -10.99 -16.32
CA ASP A 270 -17.44 -11.72 -17.58
C ASP A 270 -16.17 -11.48 -18.43
N ILE A 271 -15.67 -10.24 -18.44
CA ILE A 271 -14.42 -9.91 -19.12
C ILE A 271 -13.23 -10.64 -18.48
N LEU A 272 -13.19 -10.76 -17.14
CA LEU A 272 -12.12 -11.47 -16.45
C LEU A 272 -12.12 -12.98 -16.76
N LYS A 273 -13.30 -13.61 -16.83
CA LYS A 273 -13.41 -15.04 -17.18
C LYS A 273 -12.78 -15.38 -18.52
N GLU A 274 -12.98 -14.50 -19.51
CA GLU A 274 -12.43 -14.72 -20.86
C GLU A 274 -11.01 -14.17 -20.98
N GLY A 275 -10.76 -12.99 -20.43
CA GLY A 275 -9.47 -12.31 -20.53
C GLY A 275 -8.32 -13.06 -19.87
N GLU A 276 -8.56 -13.76 -18.77
CA GLU A 276 -7.52 -14.56 -18.10
C GLU A 276 -6.98 -15.67 -18.99
N LYS A 277 -7.82 -16.28 -19.84
CA LYS A 277 -7.42 -17.35 -20.78
C LYS A 277 -6.45 -16.86 -21.86
N GLU A 278 -6.48 -15.57 -22.17
CA GLU A 278 -5.64 -14.97 -23.22
C GLU A 278 -4.28 -14.49 -22.68
N LEU A 279 -4.13 -14.32 -21.37
CA LEU A 279 -2.90 -13.77 -20.78
C LEU A 279 -1.63 -14.54 -21.18
N PRO A 280 -1.58 -15.89 -21.16
CA PRO A 280 -0.38 -16.62 -21.57
C PRO A 280 0.01 -16.37 -23.04
N LEU A 281 -0.98 -16.19 -23.93
CA LEU A 281 -0.74 -15.88 -25.34
C LEU A 281 -0.10 -14.49 -25.54
N ARG A 282 -0.29 -13.59 -24.56
CA ARG A 282 0.28 -12.25 -24.54
C ARG A 282 1.56 -12.15 -23.70
N GLN A 283 2.08 -13.29 -23.20
CA GLN A 283 3.25 -13.34 -22.31
C GLN A 283 3.04 -12.50 -21.03
N VAL A 284 1.85 -12.59 -20.45
CA VAL A 284 1.44 -11.89 -19.23
C VAL A 284 0.77 -12.88 -18.30
N ARG A 285 0.87 -12.67 -17.00
CA ARG A 285 0.14 -13.44 -15.98
C ARG A 285 -0.46 -12.54 -14.90
N LEU A 286 -1.49 -13.04 -14.22
CA LEU A 286 -1.93 -12.43 -12.98
C LEU A 286 -0.86 -12.61 -11.89
N ALA A 287 -0.69 -11.59 -11.06
CA ALA A 287 0.30 -11.56 -9.99
C ALA A 287 -0.27 -10.90 -8.74
N ARG A 288 0.33 -11.17 -7.60
CA ARG A 288 0.01 -10.48 -6.36
C ARG A 288 0.50 -9.03 -6.40
N LEU A 289 -0.17 -8.14 -5.72
CA LEU A 289 0.29 -6.75 -5.57
C LEU A 289 1.72 -6.69 -5.00
N ALA A 290 2.03 -7.52 -4.01
CA ALA A 290 3.37 -7.57 -3.42
C ALA A 290 4.46 -7.90 -4.45
N ASP A 291 4.18 -8.79 -5.42
CA ASP A 291 5.15 -9.13 -6.49
C ASP A 291 5.39 -7.94 -7.42
N VAL A 292 4.32 -7.20 -7.77
CA VAL A 292 4.41 -6.00 -8.63
C VAL A 292 5.14 -4.88 -7.91
N ILE A 293 4.84 -4.63 -6.63
CA ILE A 293 5.55 -3.63 -5.82
C ILE A 293 7.04 -3.98 -5.76
N ALA A 294 7.39 -5.21 -5.38
CA ALA A 294 8.78 -5.66 -5.29
C ALA A 294 9.51 -5.63 -6.65
N GLN A 295 8.81 -5.85 -7.76
CA GLN A 295 9.40 -5.72 -9.10
C GLN A 295 9.71 -4.25 -9.43
N ARG A 296 8.80 -3.32 -9.12
CA ARG A 296 8.99 -1.88 -9.35
C ARG A 296 10.10 -1.30 -8.49
N GLU A 297 10.22 -1.73 -7.23
CA GLU A 297 11.33 -1.33 -6.35
C GLU A 297 12.69 -1.77 -6.88
N ARG A 298 12.78 -2.94 -7.50
CA ARG A 298 14.01 -3.44 -8.14
C ARG A 298 14.36 -2.75 -9.47
N ASN A 299 13.35 -2.18 -10.14
CA ASN A 299 13.49 -1.54 -11.46
C ASN A 299 12.83 -0.14 -11.46
N PRO A 300 13.38 0.85 -10.75
CA PRO A 300 12.73 2.16 -10.55
C PRO A 300 12.60 3.04 -11.80
N VAL A 301 13.06 2.60 -12.97
CA VAL A 301 13.08 3.36 -14.24
C VAL A 301 11.95 2.93 -15.20
N GLN A 302 10.83 2.48 -14.66
CA GLN A 302 9.67 2.13 -15.52
C GLN A 302 8.45 2.97 -15.21
#